data_8eacc8f41dfd3794114fdabb8a603815
#
_entry.id   8eacc8f41dfd3794114fdabb8a603815
#
_cell.length_a   1.000
_cell.length_b   1.000
_cell.length_c   1.000
_cell.angle_alpha   90.00
_cell.angle_beta   90.00
_cell.angle_gamma   90.00
#
_symmetry.space_group_name_H-M   'P 1'
#
loop_
_entity.id
_entity.type
_entity.pdbx_description
1 polymer ?
#
loop_
_entity_poly.entity_id
_entity_poly.type
_entity_poly.pdbx_seq_one_letter_code
_entity_poly.pdbx_strand_id
1 'polypeptide(L)'
;DPVLAGELVRKTEAGEEALPHLYIFGGGHVGKAMAAACALMPVHAVVVETRADELEGMAPGVATRLTPMPEEVVRAAPAGSAFAVLTHDHALDFLIVAEALKRDDAAYVGMIGSKTKKATFRSWFIKTAGGTEAEFSRLVSPIGGEAVKDKRPAVIAALAAAEIMTVLALHAAPARQ
;
A
#
# COMPACT_ATOMS: atom_id res chain seq x y z
N ASP A 1 20.89 -1.74 -0.57
CA ASP A 1 21.60 -2.73 0.25
C ASP A 1 21.53 -4.09 -0.47
N PRO A 2 22.70 -4.71 -0.77
CA PRO A 2 22.73 -6.01 -1.45
C PRO A 2 21.98 -7.12 -0.70
N VAL A 3 21.93 -7.06 0.62
CA VAL A 3 21.19 -8.03 1.44
C VAL A 3 19.69 -7.90 1.19
N LEU A 4 19.18 -6.66 1.18
CA LEU A 4 17.78 -6.42 0.89
C LEU A 4 17.43 -6.85 -0.55
N ALA A 5 18.31 -6.56 -1.50
CA ALA A 5 18.09 -7.00 -2.88
C ALA A 5 17.96 -8.52 -2.98
N GLY A 6 18.73 -9.26 -2.20
CA GLY A 6 18.63 -10.72 -2.13
C GLY A 6 17.34 -11.21 -1.51
N GLU A 7 16.80 -10.46 -0.56
CA GLU A 7 15.53 -10.79 0.09
C GLU A 7 14.31 -10.54 -0.79
N LEU A 8 14.47 -9.71 -1.81
CA LEU A 8 13.39 -9.37 -2.74
C LEU A 8 13.15 -10.43 -3.80
N VAL A 9 14.03 -11.38 -3.89
CA VAL A 9 13.97 -12.43 -4.90
C VAL A 9 13.91 -13.78 -4.21
N ARG A 10 12.99 -14.61 -4.65
CA ARG A 10 12.93 -16.02 -4.22
C ARG A 10 13.23 -16.92 -5.41
N LYS A 11 13.93 -17.98 -5.12
CA LYS A 11 14.21 -19.01 -6.12
C LYS A 11 13.04 -19.97 -6.23
N THR A 12 12.64 -20.25 -7.44
CA THR A 12 11.67 -21.27 -7.78
C THR A 12 12.36 -22.33 -8.63
N GLU A 13 11.67 -23.42 -8.94
CA GLU A 13 12.18 -24.43 -9.87
C GLU A 13 12.46 -23.85 -11.27
N ALA A 14 11.76 -22.78 -11.64
CA ALA A 14 11.94 -22.07 -12.91
C ALA A 14 13.02 -20.98 -12.86
N GLY A 15 13.59 -20.68 -11.67
CA GLY A 15 14.59 -19.64 -11.49
C GLY A 15 14.22 -18.65 -10.35
N GLU A 16 14.70 -17.43 -10.48
CA GLU A 16 14.45 -16.37 -9.49
C GLU A 16 13.24 -15.55 -9.91
N GLU A 17 12.34 -15.33 -8.95
CA GLU A 17 11.13 -14.57 -9.17
C GLU A 17 11.11 -13.38 -8.21
N ALA A 18 10.91 -12.18 -8.73
CA ALA A 18 10.81 -10.97 -7.92
C ALA A 18 9.55 -10.99 -7.06
N LEU A 19 9.69 -10.60 -5.79
CA LEU A 19 8.56 -10.45 -4.89
C LEU A 19 7.70 -9.25 -5.29
N PRO A 20 6.37 -9.32 -5.10
CA PRO A 20 5.52 -8.17 -5.34
C PRO A 20 5.86 -7.02 -4.38
N HIS A 21 5.71 -5.80 -4.85
CA HIS A 21 6.00 -4.60 -4.08
C HIS A 21 4.74 -4.12 -3.35
N LEU A 22 4.92 -3.77 -2.09
CA LEU A 22 3.91 -3.14 -1.27
C LEU A 22 4.46 -1.83 -0.74
N TYR A 23 3.82 -0.73 -1.08
CA TYR A 23 4.17 0.61 -0.59
C TYR A 23 3.17 1.02 0.48
N ILE A 24 3.69 1.31 1.66
CA ILE A 24 2.91 1.76 2.83
C ILE A 24 3.22 3.25 3.01
N PHE A 25 2.24 4.10 2.73
CA PHE A 25 2.41 5.56 2.84
C PHE A 25 1.95 6.01 4.21
N GLY A 26 2.92 6.39 5.02
CA GLY A 26 2.71 6.81 6.40
C GLY A 26 3.44 5.92 7.40
N GLY A 27 4.29 6.51 8.22
CA GLY A 27 5.09 5.83 9.24
C GLY A 27 4.57 6.00 10.67
N GLY A 28 3.30 6.37 10.83
CA GLY A 28 2.65 6.50 12.13
C GLY A 28 2.36 5.15 12.79
N HIS A 29 1.48 5.14 13.78
CA HIS A 29 1.19 3.92 14.54
C HIS A 29 0.69 2.77 13.65
N VAL A 30 -0.23 3.04 12.73
CA VAL A 30 -0.74 2.01 11.82
C VAL A 30 0.33 1.60 10.82
N GLY A 31 1.10 2.56 10.29
CA GLY A 31 2.20 2.28 9.36
C GLY A 31 3.26 1.37 9.97
N LYS A 32 3.64 1.64 11.21
CA LYS A 32 4.59 0.79 11.95
C LYS A 32 4.05 -0.62 12.20
N ALA A 33 2.77 -0.71 12.56
CA ALA A 33 2.12 -2.00 12.77
C ALA A 33 2.01 -2.78 11.46
N MET A 34 1.70 -2.12 10.35
CA MET A 34 1.68 -2.74 9.03
C MET A 34 3.07 -3.21 8.60
N ALA A 35 4.09 -2.40 8.82
CA ALA A 35 5.46 -2.79 8.52
C ALA A 35 5.84 -4.08 9.26
N ALA A 36 5.50 -4.16 10.54
CA ALA A 36 5.75 -5.36 11.35
C ALA A 36 5.00 -6.58 10.83
N ALA A 37 3.72 -6.42 10.49
CA ALA A 37 2.90 -7.50 9.94
C ALA A 37 3.43 -7.98 8.58
N CYS A 38 3.80 -7.05 7.71
CA CYS A 38 4.26 -7.33 6.36
C CYS A 38 5.70 -7.85 6.30
N ALA A 39 6.49 -7.65 7.36
CA ALA A 39 7.87 -8.15 7.42
C ALA A 39 7.96 -9.67 7.30
N LEU A 40 6.90 -10.40 7.65
CA LEU A 40 6.83 -11.86 7.55
C LEU A 40 6.18 -12.34 6.25
N MET A 41 5.71 -11.43 5.41
CA MET A 41 5.04 -11.77 4.16
C MET A 41 6.04 -11.85 2.99
N PRO A 42 5.78 -12.71 1.98
CA PRO A 42 6.61 -12.76 0.78
C PRO A 42 6.34 -11.56 -0.13
N VAL A 43 6.66 -10.36 0.35
CA VAL A 43 6.50 -9.09 -0.36
C VAL A 43 7.73 -8.23 -0.11
N HIS A 44 8.01 -7.31 -1.03
CA HIS A 44 8.94 -6.23 -0.80
C HIS A 44 8.16 -5.04 -0.26
N ALA A 45 8.17 -4.87 1.07
CA ALA A 45 7.47 -3.78 1.73
C ALA A 45 8.38 -2.55 1.88
N VAL A 46 7.84 -1.40 1.50
CA VAL A 46 8.52 -0.11 1.62
C VAL A 46 7.59 0.85 2.34
N VAL A 47 8.06 1.42 3.45
CA VAL A 47 7.34 2.51 4.12
C VAL A 47 7.83 3.84 3.57
N VAL A 48 6.91 4.61 3.02
CA VAL A 48 7.18 5.92 2.42
C VAL A 48 6.67 7.01 3.34
N GLU A 49 7.51 7.98 3.64
CA GLU A 49 7.19 9.04 4.60
C GLU A 49 7.79 10.37 4.17
N THR A 50 7.14 11.46 4.55
CA THR A 50 7.68 12.82 4.35
C THR A 50 8.43 13.36 5.54
N ARG A 51 8.30 12.70 6.71
CA ARG A 51 8.89 13.14 7.97
C ARG A 51 9.88 12.09 8.47
N ALA A 52 11.14 12.47 8.64
CA ALA A 52 12.22 11.55 8.99
C ALA A 52 12.00 10.84 10.33
N ASP A 53 11.48 11.55 11.33
CA ASP A 53 11.25 11.01 12.67
C ASP A 53 10.21 9.86 12.69
N GLU A 54 9.27 9.87 11.77
CA GLU A 54 8.26 8.82 11.66
C GLU A 54 8.83 7.49 11.12
N LEU A 55 10.02 7.50 10.55
CA LEU A 55 10.71 6.29 10.08
C LEU A 55 11.54 5.61 11.17
N GLU A 56 11.68 6.23 12.33
CA GLU A 56 12.38 5.64 13.46
C GLU A 56 11.60 4.47 14.04
N GLY A 57 12.30 3.41 14.45
CA GLY A 57 11.70 2.24 15.07
C GLY A 57 10.92 1.34 14.11
N MET A 58 11.18 1.46 12.82
CA MET A 58 10.56 0.61 11.82
C MET A 58 11.05 -0.84 11.93
N ALA A 59 10.18 -1.81 11.62
CA ALA A 59 10.51 -3.22 11.69
C ALA A 59 11.73 -3.57 10.82
N PRO A 60 12.66 -4.42 11.30
CA PRO A 60 13.76 -4.91 10.46
C PRO A 60 13.26 -5.65 9.22
N GLY A 61 13.98 -5.53 8.12
CA GLY A 61 13.61 -6.18 6.86
C GLY A 61 12.62 -5.42 6.01
N VAL A 62 12.08 -4.31 6.52
CA VAL A 62 11.21 -3.42 5.75
C VAL A 62 12.03 -2.22 5.29
N ALA A 63 12.00 -1.93 3.99
CA ALA A 63 12.67 -0.77 3.43
C ALA A 63 11.92 0.51 3.82
N THR A 64 12.67 1.61 3.94
CA THR A 64 12.09 2.93 4.21
C THR A 64 12.50 3.91 3.14
N ARG A 65 11.64 4.87 2.85
CA ARG A 65 11.91 5.91 1.88
C ARG A 65 11.39 7.25 2.38
N LEU A 66 12.30 8.18 2.57
CA LEU A 66 11.98 9.55 2.92
C LEU A 66 11.92 10.38 1.64
N THR A 67 10.78 11.00 1.39
CA THR A 67 10.60 11.86 0.20
C THR A 67 9.58 12.94 0.47
N PRO A 68 9.80 14.17 -0.03
CA PRO A 68 8.77 15.22 0.06
C PRO A 68 7.62 15.01 -0.94
N MET A 69 7.76 14.08 -1.88
CA MET A 69 6.77 13.83 -2.95
C MET A 69 6.42 12.35 -3.06
N PRO A 70 5.63 11.81 -2.11
CA PRO A 70 5.27 10.39 -2.11
C PRO A 70 4.56 9.92 -3.38
N GLU A 71 3.81 10.79 -4.05
CA GLU A 71 3.12 10.48 -5.29
C GLU A 71 4.08 10.09 -6.43
N GLU A 72 5.31 10.57 -6.38
CA GLU A 72 6.33 10.15 -7.37
C GLU A 72 6.74 8.69 -7.20
N VAL A 73 6.68 8.19 -5.97
CA VAL A 73 6.95 6.78 -5.69
C VAL A 73 5.89 5.90 -6.36
N VAL A 74 4.64 6.35 -6.35
CA VAL A 74 3.56 5.65 -7.04
C VAL A 74 3.84 5.54 -8.54
N ARG A 75 4.24 6.64 -9.16
CA ARG A 75 4.52 6.67 -10.60
C ARG A 75 5.66 5.74 -11.00
N ALA A 76 6.67 5.62 -10.16
CA ALA A 76 7.85 4.80 -10.41
C ALA A 76 7.71 3.33 -9.99
N ALA A 77 6.63 2.97 -9.31
CA ALA A 77 6.45 1.63 -8.78
C ALA A 77 6.28 0.59 -9.90
N PRO A 78 6.79 -0.63 -9.71
CA PRO A 78 6.60 -1.71 -10.69
C PRO A 78 5.11 -2.04 -10.92
N ALA A 79 4.80 -2.57 -12.10
CA ALA A 79 3.47 -3.11 -12.38
C ALA A 79 3.11 -4.19 -11.36
N GLY A 80 1.84 -4.24 -10.96
CA GLY A 80 1.36 -5.20 -9.96
C GLY A 80 1.65 -4.80 -8.52
N SER A 81 2.09 -3.57 -8.28
CA SER A 81 2.32 -3.06 -6.92
C SER A 81 1.02 -2.84 -6.16
N ALA A 82 1.09 -2.98 -4.85
CA ALA A 82 0.02 -2.63 -3.92
C ALA A 82 0.38 -1.32 -3.20
N PHE A 83 -0.63 -0.50 -2.96
CA PHE A 83 -0.48 0.80 -2.30
C PHE A 83 -1.45 0.89 -1.13
N ALA A 84 -0.90 1.05 0.08
CA ALA A 84 -1.68 1.24 1.30
C ALA A 84 -1.43 2.67 1.80
N VAL A 85 -2.46 3.50 1.76
CA VAL A 85 -2.33 4.95 2.01
C VAL A 85 -2.96 5.28 3.35
N LEU A 86 -2.12 5.70 4.30
CA LEU A 86 -2.51 5.91 5.69
C LEU A 86 -1.66 7.01 6.37
N THR A 87 -1.45 8.12 5.68
CA THR A 87 -0.76 9.28 6.26
C THR A 87 -1.67 10.04 7.23
N HIS A 88 -1.11 10.99 7.96
CA HIS A 88 -1.88 11.87 8.85
C HIS A 88 -2.54 13.05 8.13
N ASP A 89 -2.23 13.24 6.86
CA ASP A 89 -2.70 14.36 6.05
C ASP A 89 -3.68 13.87 5.00
N HIS A 90 -4.96 14.22 5.14
CA HIS A 90 -6.00 13.80 4.21
C HIS A 90 -5.75 14.31 2.78
N ALA A 91 -5.23 15.52 2.63
CA ALA A 91 -4.92 16.07 1.31
C ALA A 91 -3.80 15.28 0.64
N LEU A 92 -2.79 14.90 1.38
CA LEU A 92 -1.70 14.05 0.88
C LEU A 92 -2.21 12.66 0.52
N ASP A 93 -3.03 12.05 1.38
CA ASP A 93 -3.67 10.76 1.06
C ASP A 93 -4.41 10.83 -0.27
N PHE A 94 -5.16 11.89 -0.51
CA PHE A 94 -5.93 12.06 -1.73
C PHE A 94 -5.04 12.15 -2.98
N LEU A 95 -3.93 12.87 -2.88
CA LEU A 95 -2.97 12.96 -3.99
C LEU A 95 -2.34 11.61 -4.31
N ILE A 96 -1.95 10.85 -3.29
CA ILE A 96 -1.33 9.53 -3.46
C ILE A 96 -2.34 8.55 -4.04
N VAL A 97 -3.54 8.49 -3.48
CA VAL A 97 -4.61 7.60 -3.96
C VAL A 97 -4.98 7.90 -5.40
N ALA A 98 -5.09 9.18 -5.76
CA ALA A 98 -5.40 9.59 -7.13
C ALA A 98 -4.35 9.08 -8.13
N GLU A 99 -3.07 9.24 -7.80
CA GLU A 99 -1.98 8.71 -8.64
C GLU A 99 -2.05 7.19 -8.79
N ALA A 100 -2.34 6.49 -7.69
CA ALA A 100 -2.43 5.03 -7.69
C ALA A 100 -3.63 4.52 -8.49
N LEU A 101 -4.79 5.16 -8.36
CA LEU A 101 -6.01 4.78 -9.08
C LEU A 101 -5.91 5.04 -10.59
N LYS A 102 -5.11 6.00 -11.01
CA LYS A 102 -4.89 6.27 -12.43
C LYS A 102 -3.98 5.23 -13.11
N ARG A 103 -3.31 4.41 -12.31
CA ARG A 103 -2.56 3.27 -12.83
C ARG A 103 -3.53 2.10 -13.03
N ASP A 104 -3.58 1.56 -14.23
CA ASP A 104 -4.40 0.39 -14.55
C ASP A 104 -3.74 -0.93 -14.15
N ASP A 105 -2.46 -0.89 -13.78
CA ASP A 105 -1.63 -2.04 -13.42
C ASP A 105 -1.40 -2.23 -11.92
N ALA A 106 -2.03 -1.41 -11.07
CA ALA A 106 -1.95 -1.58 -9.63
C ALA A 106 -2.77 -2.80 -9.18
N ALA A 107 -2.17 -3.65 -8.36
CA ALA A 107 -2.88 -4.81 -7.83
C ALA A 107 -3.86 -4.43 -6.71
N TYR A 108 -3.54 -3.38 -5.95
CA TYR A 108 -4.32 -2.97 -4.79
C TYR A 108 -4.10 -1.48 -4.52
N VAL A 109 -5.19 -0.76 -4.28
CA VAL A 109 -5.13 0.64 -3.81
C VAL A 109 -6.07 0.75 -2.62
N GLY A 110 -5.52 0.93 -1.43
CA GLY A 110 -6.28 1.04 -0.19
C GLY A 110 -6.03 2.34 0.54
N MET A 111 -7.06 2.86 1.18
CA MET A 111 -6.98 4.10 1.96
C MET A 111 -7.61 3.88 3.34
N ILE A 112 -6.93 4.34 4.37
CA ILE A 112 -7.48 4.38 5.72
C ILE A 112 -8.52 5.49 5.82
N GLY A 113 -9.54 5.30 6.62
CA GLY A 113 -10.48 6.35 6.96
C GLY A 113 -11.94 5.93 6.91
N SER A 114 -12.80 6.88 7.27
CA SER A 114 -14.24 6.71 7.35
C SER A 114 -14.92 6.71 5.99
N LYS A 115 -16.21 6.35 6.00
CA LYS A 115 -17.06 6.51 4.82
C LYS A 115 -17.15 7.96 4.36
N THR A 116 -17.12 8.91 5.29
CA THR A 116 -17.13 10.35 4.99
C THR A 116 -15.87 10.75 4.22
N LYS A 117 -14.70 10.27 4.66
CA LYS A 117 -13.43 10.52 3.98
C LYS A 117 -13.46 9.95 2.56
N LYS A 118 -13.97 8.73 2.41
CA LYS A 118 -14.11 8.09 1.10
C LYS A 118 -15.02 8.89 0.16
N ALA A 119 -16.15 9.36 0.67
CA ALA A 119 -17.09 10.17 -0.11
C ALA A 119 -16.49 11.52 -0.52
N THR A 120 -15.76 12.15 0.39
CA THR A 120 -15.05 13.41 0.11
C THR A 120 -13.98 13.19 -0.97
N PHE A 121 -13.23 12.10 -0.87
CA PHE A 121 -12.24 11.73 -1.88
C PHE A 121 -12.91 11.54 -3.25
N ARG A 122 -13.99 10.76 -3.30
CA ARG A 122 -14.70 10.50 -4.55
C ARG A 122 -15.12 11.80 -5.24
N SER A 123 -15.72 12.71 -4.48
CA SER A 123 -16.16 13.99 -5.03
C SER A 123 -15.00 14.80 -5.62
N TRP A 124 -13.91 14.90 -4.89
CA TRP A 124 -12.73 15.61 -5.36
C TRP A 124 -12.09 14.91 -6.57
N PHE A 125 -11.97 13.58 -6.52
CA PHE A 125 -11.33 12.79 -7.56
C PHE A 125 -12.04 12.94 -8.90
N ILE A 126 -13.36 12.81 -8.90
CA ILE A 126 -14.19 12.89 -10.11
C ILE A 126 -14.30 14.34 -10.61
N LYS A 127 -14.57 15.29 -9.71
CA LYS A 127 -14.87 16.67 -10.11
C LYS A 127 -13.64 17.53 -10.36
N THR A 128 -12.52 17.25 -9.70
CA THR A 128 -11.35 18.14 -9.70
C THR A 128 -10.10 17.47 -10.24
N ALA A 129 -9.86 16.22 -9.89
CA ALA A 129 -8.60 15.53 -10.19
C ALA A 129 -8.62 14.75 -11.51
N GLY A 130 -9.70 14.79 -12.27
CA GLY A 130 -9.79 14.13 -13.57
C GLY A 130 -9.97 12.63 -13.50
N GLY A 131 -10.39 12.10 -12.35
CA GLY A 131 -10.64 10.68 -12.16
C GLY A 131 -11.98 10.23 -12.75
N THR A 132 -12.12 8.93 -12.94
CA THR A 132 -13.34 8.30 -13.44
C THR A 132 -13.98 7.40 -12.38
N GLU A 133 -15.27 7.10 -12.56
CA GLU A 133 -15.96 6.13 -11.68
C GLU A 133 -15.33 4.75 -11.76
N ALA A 134 -14.89 4.33 -12.92
CA ALA A 134 -14.22 3.04 -13.09
C ALA A 134 -12.91 2.98 -12.28
N GLU A 135 -12.13 4.04 -12.29
CA GLU A 135 -10.92 4.16 -11.47
C GLU A 135 -11.26 4.17 -9.98
N PHE A 136 -12.24 4.97 -9.58
CA PHE A 136 -12.68 5.04 -8.18
C PHE A 136 -13.16 3.69 -7.66
N SER A 137 -13.82 2.89 -8.49
CA SER A 137 -14.36 1.59 -8.08
C SER A 137 -13.28 0.60 -7.60
N ARG A 138 -12.03 0.83 -7.96
CA ARG A 138 -10.89 0.01 -7.52
C ARG A 138 -10.38 0.37 -6.13
N LEU A 139 -10.84 1.47 -5.56
CA LEU A 139 -10.41 1.89 -4.22
C LEU A 139 -11.00 0.99 -3.14
N VAL A 140 -10.13 0.46 -2.30
CA VAL A 140 -10.51 -0.26 -1.07
C VAL A 140 -10.45 0.73 0.09
N SER A 141 -11.60 1.07 0.66
CA SER A 141 -11.68 1.96 1.81
C SER A 141 -12.94 1.63 2.63
N PRO A 142 -12.81 1.39 3.91
CA PRO A 142 -11.58 1.41 4.69
C PRO A 142 -10.68 0.19 4.41
N ILE A 143 -9.39 0.42 4.51
CA ILE A 143 -8.39 -0.65 4.41
C ILE A 143 -8.65 -1.71 5.51
N GLY A 144 -8.59 -2.99 5.13
CA GLY A 144 -8.89 -4.08 6.06
C GLY A 144 -10.38 -4.43 6.15
N GLY A 145 -11.25 -3.68 5.48
CA GLY A 145 -12.69 -3.95 5.44
C GLY A 145 -13.48 -3.33 6.59
N GLU A 146 -14.77 -3.61 6.62
CA GLU A 146 -15.72 -3.00 7.57
C GLU A 146 -16.26 -3.99 8.63
N ALA A 147 -15.89 -5.27 8.53
CA ALA A 147 -16.45 -6.30 9.39
C ALA A 147 -16.05 -6.15 10.85
N VAL A 148 -14.84 -5.67 11.11
CA VAL A 148 -14.31 -5.50 12.48
C VAL A 148 -14.23 -4.02 12.80
N LYS A 149 -14.86 -3.62 13.90
CA LYS A 149 -14.94 -2.22 14.36
C LYS A 149 -13.84 -1.85 15.35
N ASP A 150 -12.71 -2.55 15.33
CA ASP A 150 -11.60 -2.30 16.23
C ASP A 150 -10.60 -1.37 15.54
N LYS A 151 -10.31 -0.23 16.18
CA LYS A 151 -9.42 0.81 15.64
C LYS A 151 -8.00 0.74 16.16
N ARG A 152 -7.64 -0.28 16.94
CA ARG A 152 -6.26 -0.45 17.39
C ARG A 152 -5.34 -0.65 16.18
N PRO A 153 -4.19 0.02 16.15
CA PRO A 153 -3.27 -0.09 15.00
C PRO A 153 -2.91 -1.52 14.64
N ALA A 154 -2.66 -2.38 15.62
CA ALA A 154 -2.31 -3.77 15.37
C ALA A 154 -3.44 -4.56 14.70
N VAL A 155 -4.69 -4.27 15.04
CA VAL A 155 -5.86 -4.94 14.44
C VAL A 155 -6.08 -4.47 13.02
N ILE A 156 -6.06 -3.16 12.79
CA ILE A 156 -6.16 -2.59 11.44
C ILE A 156 -5.05 -3.15 10.55
N ALA A 157 -3.83 -3.18 11.05
CA ALA A 157 -2.68 -3.69 10.31
C ALA A 157 -2.83 -5.18 9.96
N ALA A 158 -3.29 -6.01 10.89
CA ALA A 158 -3.48 -7.44 10.65
C ALA A 158 -4.52 -7.69 9.55
N LEU A 159 -5.65 -6.99 9.62
CA LEU A 159 -6.72 -7.14 8.64
C LEU A 159 -6.29 -6.61 7.27
N ALA A 160 -5.63 -5.46 7.24
CA ALA A 160 -5.11 -4.88 6.00
C ALA A 160 -4.03 -5.75 5.37
N ALA A 161 -3.10 -6.27 6.16
CA ALA A 161 -2.05 -7.15 5.66
C ALA A 161 -2.62 -8.43 5.04
N ALA A 162 -3.61 -9.04 5.70
CA ALA A 162 -4.28 -10.23 5.17
C ALA A 162 -5.03 -9.93 3.87
N GLU A 163 -5.73 -8.82 3.81
CA GLU A 163 -6.45 -8.38 2.60
C GLU A 163 -5.49 -8.16 1.44
N ILE A 164 -4.41 -7.45 1.68
CA ILE A 164 -3.38 -7.17 0.67
C ILE A 164 -2.70 -8.45 0.21
N MET A 165 -2.33 -9.32 1.15
CA MET A 165 -1.68 -10.59 0.79
C MET A 165 -2.60 -11.45 -0.07
N THR A 166 -3.88 -11.50 0.23
CA THR A 166 -4.87 -12.23 -0.57
C THR A 166 -4.90 -11.71 -2.00
N VAL A 167 -4.98 -10.39 -2.17
CA VAL A 167 -5.02 -9.76 -3.49
C VAL A 167 -3.71 -10.00 -4.26
N LEU A 168 -2.57 -9.82 -3.61
CA LEU A 168 -1.26 -10.03 -4.26
C LEU A 168 -1.06 -11.49 -4.66
N ALA A 169 -1.46 -12.43 -3.83
CA ALA A 169 -1.34 -13.85 -4.14
C ALA A 169 -2.22 -14.25 -5.34
N LEU A 170 -3.44 -13.73 -5.39
CA LEU A 170 -4.34 -13.98 -6.52
C LEU A 170 -3.87 -13.30 -7.80
N HIS A 171 -3.33 -12.08 -7.70
CA HIS A 171 -2.80 -11.34 -8.85
C HIS A 171 -1.59 -12.03 -9.48
N ALA A 172 -0.70 -12.59 -8.64
CA ALA A 172 0.52 -13.26 -9.08
C ALA A 172 0.30 -14.74 -9.44
N ALA A 173 -0.87 -15.31 -9.14
CA ALA A 173 -1.13 -16.73 -9.41
C ALA A 173 -1.04 -16.99 -10.91
N PRO A 174 -0.32 -18.05 -11.34
CA PRO A 174 -0.29 -18.42 -12.75
C PRO A 174 -1.69 -18.83 -13.21
N ALA A 175 -1.97 -18.60 -14.50
CA ALA A 175 -3.22 -19.04 -15.08
C ALA A 175 -3.38 -20.55 -14.89
N ARG A 176 -4.52 -21.00 -14.36
CA ARG A 176 -4.84 -22.41 -14.22
C ARG A 176 -5.15 -23.00 -15.59
N GLN A 177 -4.49 -24.09 -15.86
CA GLN A 177 -4.73 -24.85 -17.07
C GLN A 177 -5.80 -25.90 -16.84
#